data_7fed34e51b542f42f312a8dfafdc31bb
#
_entry.id   7fed34e51b542f42f312a8dfafdc31bb
#
_cell.length_a   1.000
_cell.length_b   1.000
_cell.length_c   1.000
_cell.angle_alpha   90.00
_cell.angle_beta   90.00
_cell.angle_gamma   90.00
#
_symmetry.space_group_name_H-M   'P 1'
#
loop_
_entity.id
_entity.type
_entity.pdbx_description
1 polymer ?
#
loop_
_entity_poly.entity_id
_entity_poly.type
_entity_poly.pdbx_seq_one_letter_code
_entity_poly.pdbx_strand_id
1 'polypeptide(L)'
;MTTKKQIIIPIAVLALGIAAMLIFSSMKKPPEEKEEVDNTPIVSVEKIIVAPMTLQVSSYGIVKPKYETTLVAQVNGEIVELNKVFVRGGFVKKGQLLARIDPNDYDANLINAQATMASARAALEKELAQGKVAEQEWKQITDTSPSELSLRKPQLAQELARVKSAQAAVLRAERDLQRTEITAPYDAMIDNRTIGLGSFVTVGTPIGK
;
A
#
# COMPACT_ATOMS: atom_id res chain seq x y z
N MET A 1 -129.72 -1.77 -61.65
CA MET A 1 -128.76 -0.72 -61.88
C MET A 1 -128.02 -0.39 -60.59
N THR A 2 -127.27 -1.35 -59.98
CA THR A 2 -126.66 -1.06 -58.69
C THR A 2 -125.25 -1.68 -58.52
N THR A 3 -124.75 -2.34 -59.53
CA THR A 3 -123.45 -3.12 -59.38
C THR A 3 -122.21 -2.36 -59.63
N LYS A 4 -122.16 -1.20 -60.29
CA LYS A 4 -120.91 -0.44 -60.56
C LYS A 4 -120.40 0.36 -59.38
N LYS A 5 -121.36 0.91 -58.53
CA LYS A 5 -120.87 1.67 -57.35
C LYS A 5 -120.30 0.82 -56.23
N GLN A 6 -120.68 -0.45 -56.12
CA GLN A 6 -120.21 -1.36 -55.09
C GLN A 6 -118.79 -1.82 -55.34
N ILE A 7 -118.25 -1.77 -56.53
CA ILE A 7 -116.93 -2.14 -56.90
C ILE A 7 -115.93 -0.94 -56.87
N ILE A 8 -116.39 0.26 -57.20
CA ILE A 8 -115.61 1.48 -57.28
C ILE A 8 -115.24 1.99 -55.89
N ILE A 9 -116.16 1.91 -54.91
CA ILE A 9 -115.91 2.39 -53.55
C ILE A 9 -114.78 1.61 -52.88
N PRO A 10 -114.69 0.30 -52.85
CA PRO A 10 -113.56 -0.40 -52.20
C PRO A 10 -112.26 -0.20 -52.94
N ILE A 11 -112.29 -0.05 -54.25
CA ILE A 11 -111.05 0.24 -55.02
C ILE A 11 -110.54 1.65 -54.71
N ALA A 12 -111.42 2.65 -54.57
CA ALA A 12 -111.06 4.00 -54.21
C ALA A 12 -110.49 4.07 -52.78
N VAL A 13 -111.03 3.30 -51.83
CA VAL A 13 -110.51 3.20 -50.46
C VAL A 13 -109.12 2.52 -50.43
N LEU A 14 -108.98 1.49 -51.28
CA LEU A 14 -107.68 0.79 -51.37
C LEU A 14 -106.59 1.70 -51.96
N ALA A 15 -106.98 2.44 -53.03
CA ALA A 15 -106.08 3.41 -53.65
C ALA A 15 -105.65 4.55 -52.68
N LEU A 16 -106.66 5.02 -51.90
CA LEU A 16 -106.38 6.05 -50.87
C LEU A 16 -105.49 5.52 -49.72
N GLY A 17 -105.71 4.24 -49.35
CA GLY A 17 -104.82 3.55 -48.38
C GLY A 17 -103.35 3.41 -48.83
N ILE A 18 -103.23 3.03 -50.13
CA ILE A 18 -101.89 2.93 -50.74
C ILE A 18 -101.25 4.31 -50.85
N ALA A 19 -102.00 5.35 -51.25
CA ALA A 19 -101.44 6.72 -51.31
C ALA A 19 -101.01 7.24 -49.92
N ALA A 20 -101.87 6.97 -48.90
CA ALA A 20 -101.48 7.33 -47.52
C ALA A 20 -100.23 6.57 -47.04
N MET A 21 -100.14 5.30 -47.38
CA MET A 21 -98.91 4.49 -47.01
C MET A 21 -97.65 5.04 -47.68
N LEU A 22 -97.70 5.43 -48.94
CA LEU A 22 -96.62 6.01 -49.68
C LEU A 22 -96.19 7.37 -49.10
N ILE A 23 -97.15 8.21 -48.71
CA ILE A 23 -96.88 9.50 -48.07
C ILE A 23 -96.27 9.27 -46.72
N PHE A 24 -96.73 8.34 -45.87
CA PHE A 24 -96.15 8.04 -44.60
C PHE A 24 -94.70 7.40 -44.73
N SER A 25 -94.53 6.59 -45.77
CA SER A 25 -93.22 6.00 -46.04
C SER A 25 -92.13 7.05 -46.47
N SER A 26 -92.62 8.05 -47.26
CA SER A 26 -91.79 9.17 -47.70
C SER A 26 -91.40 10.17 -46.57
N MET A 27 -92.23 10.19 -45.50
CA MET A 27 -91.93 11.04 -44.33
C MET A 27 -91.06 10.39 -43.33
N LYS A 28 -90.56 9.17 -43.50
CA LYS A 28 -89.57 8.57 -42.68
C LYS A 28 -88.22 9.24 -43.01
N LYS A 29 -87.76 10.07 -42.11
CA LYS A 29 -86.38 10.55 -42.15
C LYS A 29 -85.41 9.34 -42.15
N PRO A 30 -84.33 9.32 -43.00
CA PRO A 30 -83.34 8.29 -42.92
C PRO A 30 -82.76 8.28 -41.50
N PRO A 31 -82.39 7.12 -40.93
CA PRO A 31 -81.76 7.05 -39.64
C PRO A 31 -80.52 7.96 -39.69
N GLU A 32 -80.36 8.83 -38.70
CA GLU A 32 -79.12 9.59 -38.52
C GLU A 32 -77.93 8.56 -38.40
N GLU A 33 -77.08 8.62 -39.39
CA GLU A 33 -75.81 7.87 -39.34
C GLU A 33 -75.08 8.29 -38.04
N LYS A 34 -75.06 7.40 -37.04
CA LYS A 34 -74.34 7.63 -35.86
C LYS A 34 -72.89 7.83 -36.28
N GLU A 35 -72.39 9.06 -36.11
CA GLU A 35 -70.93 9.27 -36.18
C GLU A 35 -70.24 8.17 -35.34
N GLU A 36 -69.40 7.36 -35.99
CA GLU A 36 -68.56 6.40 -35.27
C GLU A 36 -67.73 7.23 -34.30
N VAL A 37 -68.08 7.16 -33.03
CA VAL A 37 -67.27 7.77 -32.00
C VAL A 37 -65.91 7.07 -32.05
N ASP A 38 -64.90 7.75 -32.55
CA ASP A 38 -63.50 7.27 -32.54
C ASP A 38 -63.07 7.11 -31.09
N ASN A 39 -63.25 5.87 -30.60
CA ASN A 39 -62.84 5.47 -29.25
C ASN A 39 -61.33 5.17 -29.19
N THR A 40 -60.55 5.65 -30.16
CA THR A 40 -59.07 5.51 -30.05
C THR A 40 -58.59 6.24 -28.79
N PRO A 41 -57.96 5.54 -27.84
CA PRO A 41 -57.47 6.17 -26.64
C PRO A 41 -56.42 7.22 -27.00
N ILE A 42 -56.68 8.45 -26.59
CA ILE A 42 -55.68 9.51 -26.72
C ILE A 42 -54.55 9.19 -25.72
N VAL A 43 -53.41 8.72 -26.23
CA VAL A 43 -52.21 8.49 -25.43
C VAL A 43 -51.29 9.69 -25.57
N SER A 44 -50.93 10.24 -24.45
CA SER A 44 -49.85 11.25 -24.42
C SER A 44 -48.53 10.54 -24.62
N VAL A 45 -47.85 10.83 -25.71
CA VAL A 45 -46.51 10.30 -26.00
C VAL A 45 -45.50 11.40 -25.78
N GLU A 46 -44.51 11.10 -24.97
CA GLU A 46 -43.34 11.95 -24.78
C GLU A 46 -42.17 11.41 -25.59
N LYS A 47 -41.55 12.27 -26.36
CA LYS A 47 -40.37 11.89 -27.14
C LYS A 47 -39.19 11.68 -26.21
N ILE A 48 -38.77 10.43 -26.07
CA ILE A 48 -37.56 10.11 -25.32
C ILE A 48 -36.35 10.70 -26.05
N ILE A 49 -35.70 11.64 -25.42
CA ILE A 49 -34.41 12.19 -25.88
C ILE A 49 -33.31 11.44 -25.14
N VAL A 50 -32.54 10.64 -25.87
CA VAL A 50 -31.35 10.00 -25.33
C VAL A 50 -30.25 11.06 -25.28
N ALA A 51 -29.91 11.50 -24.09
CA ALA A 51 -28.77 12.40 -23.84
C ALA A 51 -27.71 11.71 -22.98
N PRO A 52 -26.42 11.96 -23.21
CA PRO A 52 -25.38 11.44 -22.33
C PRO A 52 -25.56 12.05 -20.94
N MET A 53 -25.72 11.20 -19.94
CA MET A 53 -25.84 11.60 -18.54
C MET A 53 -24.54 11.23 -17.81
N THR A 54 -23.86 12.22 -17.24
CA THR A 54 -22.70 12.00 -16.40
C THR A 54 -23.17 11.70 -14.98
N LEU A 55 -22.95 10.46 -14.54
CA LEU A 55 -23.18 10.07 -13.16
C LEU A 55 -21.96 10.43 -12.31
N GLN A 56 -22.13 11.26 -11.31
CA GLN A 56 -21.13 11.53 -10.31
C GLN A 56 -21.39 10.65 -9.08
N VAL A 57 -20.43 9.78 -8.80
CA VAL A 57 -20.46 8.93 -7.60
C VAL A 57 -19.49 9.52 -6.58
N SER A 58 -20.01 10.02 -5.47
CA SER A 58 -19.19 10.47 -4.33
C SER A 58 -18.72 9.25 -3.55
N SER A 59 -17.41 9.15 -3.34
CA SER A 59 -16.80 8.09 -2.55
C SER A 59 -15.99 8.71 -1.42
N TYR A 60 -16.01 8.08 -0.26
CA TYR A 60 -15.24 8.48 0.92
C TYR A 60 -14.22 7.39 1.22
N GLY A 61 -13.02 7.82 1.67
CA GLY A 61 -11.96 6.91 2.07
C GLY A 61 -11.11 7.53 3.17
N ILE A 62 -10.54 6.68 4.02
CA ILE A 62 -9.55 7.09 5.02
C ILE A 62 -8.17 6.89 4.39
N VAL A 63 -7.38 7.96 4.33
CA VAL A 63 -5.98 7.88 3.91
C VAL A 63 -5.17 7.30 5.06
N LYS A 64 -4.50 6.18 4.81
CA LYS A 64 -3.57 5.57 5.75
C LYS A 64 -2.16 5.57 5.15
N PRO A 65 -1.12 5.72 5.98
CA PRO A 65 0.25 5.60 5.49
C PRO A 65 0.49 4.19 4.93
N LYS A 66 1.26 4.10 3.85
CA LYS A 66 1.64 2.82 3.24
C LYS A 66 2.60 2.03 4.14
N TYR A 67 3.46 2.73 4.85
CA TYR A 67 4.45 2.17 5.78
C TYR A 67 4.34 2.87 7.12
N GLU A 68 4.33 2.07 8.17
CA GLU A 68 4.43 2.54 9.55
C GLU A 68 5.56 1.76 10.22
N THR A 69 6.49 2.47 10.85
CA THR A 69 7.63 1.87 11.52
C THR A 69 7.77 2.43 12.93
N THR A 70 7.78 1.55 13.91
CA THR A 70 8.18 1.90 15.26
C THR A 70 9.69 1.82 15.37
N LEU A 71 10.33 2.96 15.60
CA LEU A 71 11.75 3.02 15.88
C LEU A 71 12.01 2.55 17.31
N VAL A 72 12.99 1.67 17.47
CA VAL A 72 13.42 1.15 18.78
C VAL A 72 14.90 1.36 18.99
N ALA A 73 15.31 1.56 20.25
CA ALA A 73 16.72 1.60 20.61
C ALA A 73 17.38 0.24 20.33
N GLN A 74 18.55 0.25 19.68
CA GLN A 74 19.33 -0.95 19.40
C GLN A 74 20.48 -1.14 20.37
N VAL A 75 20.79 -0.11 21.16
CA VAL A 75 21.82 -0.10 22.21
C VAL A 75 21.27 0.64 23.43
N ASN A 76 21.91 0.42 24.59
CA ASN A 76 21.51 1.07 25.84
C ASN A 76 22.21 2.43 25.98
N GLY A 77 21.61 3.34 26.73
CA GLY A 77 22.27 4.59 27.12
C GLY A 77 21.30 5.74 27.28
N GLU A 78 21.83 6.89 27.63
CA GLU A 78 21.09 8.14 27.78
C GLU A 78 20.97 8.88 26.45
N ILE A 79 19.83 9.51 26.20
CA ILE A 79 19.64 10.38 25.03
C ILE A 79 20.29 11.73 25.29
N VAL A 80 21.42 11.99 24.64
CA VAL A 80 22.22 13.24 24.80
C VAL A 80 21.91 14.29 23.75
N GLU A 81 21.31 13.88 22.62
CA GLU A 81 20.95 14.80 21.55
C GLU A 81 19.58 14.42 20.98
N LEU A 82 18.75 15.45 20.72
CA LEU A 82 17.43 15.27 20.15
C LEU A 82 17.20 16.32 19.06
N ASN A 83 16.91 15.87 17.86
CA ASN A 83 16.65 16.76 16.73
C ASN A 83 15.32 17.51 16.93
N LYS A 84 15.31 18.81 16.64
CA LYS A 84 14.12 19.67 16.78
C LYS A 84 12.95 19.23 15.90
N VAL A 85 13.20 18.58 14.76
CA VAL A 85 12.16 18.07 13.88
C VAL A 85 11.58 16.72 14.35
N PHE A 86 12.22 16.06 15.36
CA PHE A 86 11.70 14.83 15.93
C PHE A 86 10.57 15.10 16.92
N VAL A 87 9.47 15.62 16.39
CA VAL A 87 8.22 15.94 17.10
C VAL A 87 7.04 15.46 16.27
N ARG A 88 5.90 15.28 16.90
CA ARG A 88 4.67 14.88 16.19
C ARG A 88 4.36 15.84 15.04
N GLY A 89 4.12 15.31 13.85
CA GLY A 89 3.89 16.09 12.64
C GLY A 89 5.15 16.61 11.95
N GLY A 90 6.34 16.38 12.52
CA GLY A 90 7.61 16.75 11.88
C GLY A 90 7.92 15.88 10.67
N PHE A 91 8.46 16.47 9.61
CA PHE A 91 8.91 15.75 8.40
C PHE A 91 10.41 15.51 8.46
N VAL A 92 10.80 14.28 8.15
CA VAL A 92 12.19 13.84 8.18
C VAL A 92 12.57 13.15 6.88
N LYS A 93 13.83 13.27 6.49
CA LYS A 93 14.39 12.60 5.32
C LYS A 93 15.14 11.34 5.73
N LYS A 94 15.23 10.38 4.80
CA LYS A 94 16.03 9.17 4.97
C LYS A 94 17.46 9.51 5.41
N GLY A 95 17.93 8.84 6.45
CA GLY A 95 19.27 9.04 7.02
C GLY A 95 19.40 10.26 7.93
N GLN A 96 18.35 11.07 8.09
CA GLN A 96 18.39 12.23 8.99
C GLN A 96 18.46 11.76 10.45
N LEU A 97 19.40 12.34 11.21
CA LEU A 97 19.56 12.07 12.65
C LEU A 97 18.33 12.58 13.40
N LEU A 98 17.71 11.72 14.19
CA LEU A 98 16.54 11.98 15.03
C LEU A 98 16.92 12.18 16.50
N ALA A 99 17.75 11.27 17.00
CA ALA A 99 18.27 11.30 18.37
C ALA A 99 19.64 10.63 18.40
N ARG A 100 20.43 10.93 19.42
CA ARG A 100 21.71 10.29 19.70
C ARG A 100 21.74 9.80 21.13
N ILE A 101 22.11 8.54 21.29
CA ILE A 101 22.44 7.93 22.57
C ILE A 101 23.89 8.30 22.88
N ASP A 102 24.26 8.45 24.17
CA ASP A 102 25.65 8.75 24.57
C ASP A 102 26.62 7.78 23.92
N PRO A 103 27.54 8.25 23.05
CA PRO A 103 28.47 7.39 22.32
C PRO A 103 29.77 7.08 23.09
N ASN A 104 30.06 7.75 24.22
CA ASN A 104 31.37 7.74 24.85
C ASN A 104 31.87 6.34 25.19
N ASP A 105 31.05 5.51 25.80
CA ASP A 105 31.41 4.14 26.16
C ASP A 105 31.57 3.25 24.91
N TYR A 106 30.82 3.48 23.87
CA TYR A 106 30.88 2.75 22.58
C TYR A 106 32.16 3.13 21.81
N ASP A 107 32.54 4.41 21.83
CA ASP A 107 33.78 4.88 21.22
C ASP A 107 35.00 4.32 21.96
N ALA A 108 34.98 4.33 23.28
CA ALA A 108 36.05 3.70 24.10
C ALA A 108 36.17 2.19 23.81
N ASN A 109 35.05 1.48 23.66
CA ASN A 109 35.02 0.06 23.29
C ASN A 109 35.58 -0.19 21.88
N LEU A 110 35.31 0.70 20.92
CA LEU A 110 35.90 0.63 19.58
C LEU A 110 37.40 0.81 19.61
N ILE A 111 37.91 1.82 20.34
CA ILE A 111 39.33 2.06 20.50
C ILE A 111 40.02 0.82 21.13
N ASN A 112 39.43 0.22 22.16
CA ASN A 112 39.95 -0.99 22.78
C ASN A 112 39.99 -2.20 21.83
N ALA A 113 38.91 -2.40 21.04
CA ALA A 113 38.86 -3.46 20.02
C ALA A 113 39.94 -3.25 18.94
N GLN A 114 40.18 -2.01 18.50
CA GLN A 114 41.22 -1.66 17.53
C GLN A 114 42.62 -1.92 18.11
N ALA A 115 42.88 -1.57 19.36
CA ALA A 115 44.14 -1.85 20.04
C ALA A 115 44.39 -3.37 20.14
N THR A 116 43.36 -4.15 20.46
CA THR A 116 43.43 -5.63 20.49
C THR A 116 43.75 -6.20 19.10
N MET A 117 43.14 -5.65 18.04
CA MET A 117 43.42 -6.07 16.66
C MET A 117 44.86 -5.72 16.25
N ALA A 118 45.37 -4.55 16.65
CA ALA A 118 46.78 -4.18 16.40
C ALA A 118 47.73 -5.14 17.08
N SER A 119 47.48 -5.51 18.35
CA SER A 119 48.26 -6.53 19.08
C SER A 119 48.24 -7.89 18.39
N ALA A 120 47.06 -8.36 17.94
CA ALA A 120 46.94 -9.62 17.23
C ALA A 120 47.69 -9.61 15.90
N ARG A 121 47.67 -8.49 15.16
CA ARG A 121 48.47 -8.34 13.92
C ARG A 121 49.97 -8.37 14.20
N ALA A 122 50.45 -7.70 15.25
CA ALA A 122 51.84 -7.75 15.63
C ALA A 122 52.28 -9.17 16.02
N ALA A 123 51.45 -9.95 16.72
CA ALA A 123 51.69 -11.34 17.03
C ALA A 123 51.78 -12.21 15.78
N LEU A 124 50.88 -11.99 14.79
CA LEU A 124 50.91 -12.68 13.50
C LEU A 124 52.19 -12.37 12.71
N GLU A 125 52.63 -11.11 12.65
CA GLU A 125 53.87 -10.71 11.97
C GLU A 125 55.09 -11.36 12.61
N LYS A 126 55.11 -11.42 13.95
CA LYS A 126 56.17 -12.13 14.70
C LYS A 126 56.18 -13.62 14.32
N GLU A 127 55.03 -14.27 14.29
CA GLU A 127 54.93 -15.69 13.95
C GLU A 127 55.32 -15.98 12.50
N LEU A 128 54.92 -15.08 11.56
CA LEU A 128 55.39 -15.17 10.17
C LEU A 128 56.88 -15.06 10.04
N ALA A 129 57.55 -14.16 10.81
CA ALA A 129 58.99 -14.05 10.81
C ALA A 129 59.64 -15.30 11.37
N GLN A 130 59.15 -15.86 12.49
CA GLN A 130 59.65 -17.09 13.09
C GLN A 130 59.45 -18.31 12.15
N GLY A 131 58.30 -18.39 11.45
CA GLY A 131 58.05 -19.43 10.45
C GLY A 131 59.06 -19.38 9.29
N LYS A 132 59.42 -18.17 8.82
CA LYS A 132 60.45 -17.99 7.77
C LYS A 132 61.82 -18.45 8.25
N VAL A 133 62.19 -18.14 9.49
CA VAL A 133 63.46 -18.60 10.07
C VAL A 133 63.49 -20.14 10.14
N ALA A 134 62.43 -20.74 10.69
CA ALA A 134 62.30 -22.20 10.75
C ALA A 134 62.39 -22.85 9.37
N GLU A 135 61.77 -22.27 8.34
CA GLU A 135 61.88 -22.77 6.97
C GLU A 135 63.32 -22.68 6.42
N GLN A 136 64.01 -21.59 6.69
CA GLN A 136 65.43 -21.42 6.28
C GLN A 136 66.35 -22.41 6.98
N GLU A 137 66.18 -22.64 8.28
CA GLU A 137 66.95 -23.61 9.05
C GLU A 137 66.72 -25.05 8.50
N TRP A 138 65.51 -25.43 8.22
CA TRP A 138 65.19 -26.73 7.65
C TRP A 138 65.77 -26.95 6.24
N LYS A 139 65.91 -25.90 5.41
CA LYS A 139 66.56 -26.00 4.09
C LYS A 139 68.04 -26.41 4.17
N GLN A 140 68.69 -26.29 5.34
CA GLN A 140 70.08 -26.71 5.56
C GLN A 140 70.18 -28.18 6.01
N ILE A 141 69.03 -28.82 6.34
CA ILE A 141 69.00 -30.24 6.79
C ILE A 141 68.57 -31.09 5.60
N THR A 142 69.48 -31.96 5.15
CA THR A 142 69.33 -32.74 3.91
C THR A 142 68.66 -34.11 4.10
N ASP A 143 68.59 -34.66 5.32
CA ASP A 143 68.23 -36.05 5.56
C ASP A 143 66.78 -36.33 5.96
N THR A 144 65.97 -35.31 6.20
CA THR A 144 64.57 -35.50 6.66
C THR A 144 63.65 -34.41 6.14
N SER A 145 62.36 -34.77 5.88
CA SER A 145 61.33 -33.79 5.53
C SER A 145 60.82 -33.08 6.77
N PRO A 146 60.65 -31.75 6.75
CA PRO A 146 60.11 -31.03 7.89
C PRO A 146 58.65 -31.38 8.21
N SER A 147 58.34 -31.54 9.48
CA SER A 147 56.96 -31.67 9.93
C SER A 147 56.25 -30.31 9.88
N GLU A 148 54.92 -30.32 9.78
CA GLU A 148 54.14 -29.07 9.83
C GLU A 148 54.33 -28.29 11.13
N LEU A 149 54.57 -28.99 12.24
CA LEU A 149 54.85 -28.40 13.53
C LEU A 149 56.25 -27.72 13.53
N SER A 150 57.27 -28.36 12.92
CA SER A 150 58.62 -27.79 12.78
C SER A 150 58.59 -26.50 11.93
N LEU A 151 57.73 -26.42 10.94
CA LEU A 151 57.47 -25.23 10.11
C LEU A 151 56.53 -24.21 10.77
N ARG A 152 56.14 -24.45 12.03
CA ARG A 152 55.25 -23.55 12.81
C ARG A 152 53.87 -23.28 12.16
N LYS A 153 53.43 -24.14 11.24
CA LYS A 153 52.14 -23.96 10.53
C LYS A 153 50.93 -23.91 11.48
N PRO A 154 50.80 -24.78 12.52
CA PRO A 154 49.69 -24.70 13.47
C PRO A 154 49.68 -23.37 14.25
N GLN A 155 50.88 -22.87 14.65
CA GLN A 155 51.02 -21.60 15.37
C GLN A 155 50.59 -20.42 14.46
N LEU A 156 51.02 -20.44 13.20
CA LEU A 156 50.59 -19.46 12.22
C LEU A 156 49.04 -19.47 12.02
N ALA A 157 48.46 -20.67 11.92
CA ALA A 157 47.01 -20.80 11.81
C ALA A 157 46.28 -20.26 13.05
N GLN A 158 46.84 -20.45 14.24
CA GLN A 158 46.30 -19.91 15.50
C GLN A 158 46.32 -18.38 15.50
N GLU A 159 47.45 -17.75 15.12
CA GLU A 159 47.53 -16.28 15.09
C GLU A 159 46.65 -15.68 14.00
N LEU A 160 46.51 -16.33 12.85
CA LEU A 160 45.52 -15.95 11.81
C LEU A 160 44.09 -15.96 12.36
N ALA A 161 43.71 -17.02 13.10
CA ALA A 161 42.41 -17.10 13.74
C ALA A 161 42.22 -15.99 14.78
N ARG A 162 43.28 -15.65 15.53
CA ARG A 162 43.24 -14.55 16.50
C ARG A 162 43.01 -13.19 15.85
N VAL A 163 43.67 -12.89 14.74
CA VAL A 163 43.46 -11.65 13.97
C VAL A 163 42.02 -11.60 13.46
N LYS A 164 41.48 -12.69 12.92
CA LYS A 164 40.05 -12.74 12.45
C LYS A 164 39.07 -12.50 13.60
N SER A 165 39.34 -13.06 14.78
CA SER A 165 38.50 -12.84 15.97
C SER A 165 38.53 -11.38 16.41
N ALA A 166 39.75 -10.76 16.48
CA ALA A 166 39.91 -9.36 16.81
C ALA A 166 39.25 -8.43 15.78
N GLN A 167 39.32 -8.76 14.48
CA GLN A 167 38.63 -8.04 13.42
C GLN A 167 37.10 -8.09 13.59
N ALA A 168 36.55 -9.24 13.96
CA ALA A 168 35.13 -9.38 14.26
C ALA A 168 34.69 -8.54 15.48
N ALA A 169 35.58 -8.41 16.48
CA ALA A 169 35.34 -7.54 17.65
C ALA A 169 35.30 -6.05 17.25
N VAL A 170 36.20 -5.59 16.38
CA VAL A 170 36.18 -4.21 15.84
C VAL A 170 34.87 -3.96 15.08
N LEU A 171 34.48 -4.84 14.16
CA LEU A 171 33.24 -4.70 13.40
C LEU A 171 31.99 -4.68 14.31
N ARG A 172 32.02 -5.36 15.44
CA ARG A 172 30.93 -5.30 16.42
C ARG A 172 30.89 -3.94 17.09
N ALA A 173 32.02 -3.48 17.59
CA ALA A 173 32.14 -2.18 18.29
C ALA A 173 31.73 -1.02 17.34
N GLU A 174 32.15 -1.04 16.08
CA GLU A 174 31.77 -0.05 15.07
C GLU A 174 30.25 -0.04 14.87
N ARG A 175 29.61 -1.21 14.75
CA ARG A 175 28.14 -1.29 14.61
C ARG A 175 27.41 -0.79 15.85
N ASP A 176 27.91 -1.10 17.02
CA ASP A 176 27.27 -0.66 18.27
C ASP A 176 27.43 0.86 18.45
N LEU A 177 28.56 1.45 18.04
CA LEU A 177 28.72 2.91 17.94
C LEU A 177 27.78 3.52 16.92
N GLN A 178 27.64 2.96 15.72
CA GLN A 178 26.67 3.43 14.71
C GLN A 178 25.22 3.39 15.21
N ARG A 179 24.87 2.42 16.04
CA ARG A 179 23.52 2.25 16.62
C ARG A 179 23.21 3.29 17.70
N THR A 180 24.20 4.04 18.19
CA THR A 180 23.94 5.19 19.05
C THR A 180 23.26 6.34 18.28
N GLU A 181 23.44 6.41 16.97
CA GLU A 181 22.79 7.36 16.10
C GLU A 181 21.48 6.81 15.57
N ILE A 182 20.37 7.35 16.05
CA ILE A 182 19.04 6.95 15.64
C ILE A 182 18.64 7.80 14.45
N THR A 183 18.56 7.21 13.26
CA THR A 183 18.25 7.88 12.01
C THR A 183 16.94 7.42 11.41
N ALA A 184 16.31 8.27 10.58
CA ALA A 184 15.11 7.92 9.83
C ALA A 184 15.41 6.90 8.73
N PRO A 185 14.71 5.74 8.65
CA PRO A 185 14.96 4.69 7.66
C PRO A 185 14.48 5.08 6.25
N TYR A 186 13.53 6.00 6.13
CA TYR A 186 12.96 6.53 4.89
C TYR A 186 12.37 7.93 5.13
N ASP A 187 11.96 8.61 4.07
CA ASP A 187 11.27 9.90 4.16
C ASP A 187 9.89 9.70 4.78
N ALA A 188 9.63 10.35 5.92
CA ALA A 188 8.42 10.10 6.70
C ALA A 188 7.97 11.35 7.48
N MET A 189 6.74 11.27 7.97
CA MET A 189 6.21 12.15 9.00
C MET A 189 6.22 11.41 10.34
N ILE A 190 6.64 12.09 11.39
CA ILE A 190 6.64 11.56 12.76
C ILE A 190 5.20 11.59 13.32
N ASP A 191 4.68 10.41 13.65
CA ASP A 191 3.38 10.27 14.29
C ASP A 191 3.46 10.57 15.80
N ASN A 192 4.43 9.95 16.47
CA ASN A 192 4.69 10.26 17.88
C ASN A 192 6.17 10.10 18.23
N ARG A 193 6.55 10.65 19.38
CA ARG A 193 7.84 10.47 20.05
C ARG A 193 7.58 10.06 21.49
N THR A 194 8.27 9.02 21.96
CA THR A 194 8.11 8.46 23.31
C THR A 194 9.26 8.80 24.25
N ILE A 195 10.35 9.35 23.73
CA ILE A 195 11.56 9.67 24.49
C ILE A 195 11.78 11.20 24.61
N GLY A 196 12.54 11.61 25.59
CA GLY A 196 13.01 12.98 25.80
C GLY A 196 14.53 13.06 25.90
N LEU A 197 15.06 14.27 25.88
CA LEU A 197 16.47 14.50 26.21
C LEU A 197 16.71 14.09 27.69
N GLY A 198 17.82 13.39 27.96
CA GLY A 198 18.13 12.85 29.29
C GLY A 198 17.39 11.53 29.61
N SER A 199 16.56 11.01 28.72
CA SER A 199 15.90 9.72 28.93
C SER A 199 16.90 8.57 28.77
N PHE A 200 16.93 7.64 29.71
CA PHE A 200 17.69 6.40 29.57
C PHE A 200 16.88 5.36 28.78
N VAL A 201 17.45 4.79 27.76
CA VAL A 201 16.81 3.75 26.92
C VAL A 201 17.59 2.44 27.00
N THR A 202 16.88 1.34 26.84
CA THR A 202 17.44 -0.01 26.74
C THR A 202 17.12 -0.60 25.36
N VAL A 203 17.82 -1.66 24.97
CA VAL A 203 17.55 -2.36 23.71
C VAL A 203 16.07 -2.76 23.65
N GLY A 204 15.39 -2.39 22.54
CA GLY A 204 13.96 -2.64 22.35
C GLY A 204 13.02 -1.54 22.86
N THR A 205 13.53 -0.52 23.59
CA THR A 205 12.69 0.61 24.02
C THR A 205 12.17 1.36 22.80
N PRO A 206 10.83 1.56 22.67
CA PRO A 206 10.25 2.37 21.61
C PRO A 206 10.69 3.83 21.73
N ILE A 207 11.18 4.40 20.64
CA ILE A 207 11.68 5.77 20.56
C ILE A 207 10.62 6.69 19.94
N GLY A 208 9.91 6.20 18.95
CA GLY A 208 8.87 6.91 18.24
C GLY A 208 8.31 6.11 17.06
N LYS A 209 7.33 6.68 16.42
CA LYS A 209 6.63 6.07 15.28
C LYS A 209 6.57 7.06 14.12
#